data_d747b6bc9786606961853077057aeaf6
#
_entry.id   d747b6bc9786606961853077057aeaf6
#
_cell.length_a   1.000
_cell.length_b   1.000
_cell.length_c   1.000
_cell.angle_alpha   90.00
_cell.angle_beta   90.00
_cell.angle_gamma   90.00
#
_symmetry.space_group_name_H-M   'P 1'
#
loop_
_entity.id
_entity.type
_entity.pdbx_description
1 polymer ?
#
loop_
_entity_poly.entity_id
_entity_poly.type
_entity_poly.pdbx_seq_one_letter_code
_entity_poly.pdbx_strand_id
1 'polypeptide(L)'
;MKALFLNRFVVLLGALLLAVNAQAELNIEITSGAGKRVPVAVVPFGWEGTGPAPFDVAAVIAADLERSGRFAPIAIDDMLQKPTTGVDVDFDDWRILAVEALVIGRLTQTADNVYSVQFQLFDVYRSDQLVGYRMPASRGTMRGAAHRAADMIYEKLTGIPGVFGTQVTYVNAVGEGKG
;
A
#
# COMPACT_ATOMS: atom_id res chain seq x y z
N MET A 1 -28.62 28.96 -61.34
CA MET A 1 -27.54 29.08 -60.28
C MET A 1 -28.07 28.92 -58.87
N LYS A 2 -29.21 29.44 -58.44
CA LYS A 2 -29.74 29.33 -57.08
C LYS A 2 -30.07 27.89 -56.61
N ALA A 3 -30.56 27.02 -57.46
CA ALA A 3 -30.95 25.65 -57.17
C ALA A 3 -29.71 24.74 -56.87
N LEU A 4 -28.56 25.01 -57.49
CA LEU A 4 -27.33 24.23 -57.29
C LEU A 4 -26.69 24.54 -55.96
N PHE A 5 -26.79 25.78 -55.46
CA PHE A 5 -26.31 26.18 -54.17
C PHE A 5 -27.16 25.61 -53.04
N LEU A 6 -28.48 25.57 -53.20
CA LEU A 6 -29.39 25.02 -52.21
C LEU A 6 -29.16 23.50 -52.01
N ASN A 7 -28.95 22.78 -53.13
CA ASN A 7 -28.70 21.33 -53.06
C ASN A 7 -27.36 21.01 -52.39
N ARG A 8 -26.31 21.80 -52.60
CA ARG A 8 -25.00 21.64 -51.93
C ARG A 8 -25.09 21.97 -50.46
N PHE A 9 -25.90 22.95 -50.08
CA PHE A 9 -26.09 23.32 -48.68
C PHE A 9 -26.86 22.24 -47.90
N VAL A 10 -27.87 21.62 -48.49
CA VAL A 10 -28.62 20.51 -47.88
C VAL A 10 -27.75 19.26 -47.70
N VAL A 11 -26.86 18.94 -48.63
CA VAL A 11 -25.95 17.81 -48.56
C VAL A 11 -24.90 18.06 -47.48
N LEU A 12 -24.35 19.25 -47.31
CA LEU A 12 -23.40 19.62 -46.27
C LEU A 12 -24.03 19.59 -44.86
N LEU A 13 -25.27 20.05 -44.74
CA LEU A 13 -26.01 20.03 -43.49
C LEU A 13 -26.36 18.57 -43.06
N GLY A 14 -26.70 17.71 -44.04
CA GLY A 14 -26.93 16.30 -43.82
C GLY A 14 -25.67 15.53 -43.37
N ALA A 15 -24.50 15.87 -43.94
CA ALA A 15 -23.22 15.28 -43.55
C ALA A 15 -22.78 15.72 -42.13
N LEU A 16 -23.12 16.94 -41.72
CA LEU A 16 -22.82 17.47 -40.38
C LEU A 16 -23.67 16.78 -39.29
N LEU A 17 -24.91 16.41 -39.62
CA LEU A 17 -25.79 15.70 -38.67
C LEU A 17 -25.42 14.23 -38.46
N LEU A 18 -24.67 13.61 -39.38
CA LEU A 18 -24.18 12.24 -39.23
C LEU A 18 -22.90 12.12 -38.38
N ALA A 19 -22.22 13.21 -38.07
CA ALA A 19 -20.96 13.22 -37.31
C ALA A 19 -21.15 13.19 -35.78
N VAL A 20 -22.40 13.26 -35.26
CA VAL A 20 -22.67 13.47 -33.83
C VAL A 20 -22.73 12.16 -33.02
N ASN A 21 -22.59 10.99 -33.64
CA ASN A 21 -22.72 9.70 -32.94
C ASN A 21 -21.41 8.89 -32.84
N ALA A 22 -20.26 9.52 -32.95
CA ALA A 22 -19.00 8.87 -32.57
C ALA A 22 -18.86 8.93 -31.03
N GLN A 23 -19.66 8.15 -30.32
CA GLN A 23 -19.37 7.81 -28.93
C GLN A 23 -18.15 6.88 -28.94
N ALA A 24 -16.98 7.42 -28.66
CA ALA A 24 -15.83 6.60 -28.32
C ALA A 24 -16.18 5.93 -26.99
N GLU A 25 -16.67 4.70 -27.05
CA GLU A 25 -16.77 3.83 -25.90
C GLU A 25 -15.34 3.58 -25.44
N LEU A 26 -14.96 4.25 -24.35
CA LEU A 26 -13.69 4.03 -23.68
C LEU A 26 -13.76 2.61 -23.08
N ASN A 27 -13.44 1.61 -23.89
CA ASN A 27 -13.30 0.24 -23.41
C ASN A 27 -12.01 0.20 -22.58
N ILE A 28 -12.14 0.48 -21.27
CA ILE A 28 -11.07 0.23 -20.32
C ILE A 28 -11.01 -1.28 -20.18
N GLU A 29 -10.26 -1.90 -21.07
CA GLU A 29 -9.82 -3.28 -20.88
C GLU A 29 -8.92 -3.28 -19.64
N ILE A 30 -9.50 -3.61 -18.49
CA ILE A 30 -8.73 -3.98 -17.30
C ILE A 30 -8.06 -5.30 -17.66
N THR A 31 -7.02 -5.22 -18.46
CA THR A 31 -6.03 -6.29 -18.50
C THR A 31 -5.50 -6.35 -17.08
N SER A 32 -6.02 -7.29 -16.30
CA SER A 32 -5.37 -7.81 -15.10
C SER A 32 -4.05 -8.46 -15.55
N GLY A 33 -3.22 -7.68 -16.23
CA GLY A 33 -1.81 -7.97 -16.34
C GLY A 33 -1.30 -7.92 -14.93
N ALA A 34 -0.69 -9.00 -14.46
CA ALA A 34 0.10 -8.99 -13.24
C ALA A 34 1.13 -7.87 -13.39
N GLY A 35 0.74 -6.66 -13.01
CA GLY A 35 1.64 -5.51 -12.97
C GLY A 35 2.81 -5.96 -12.10
N LYS A 36 4.02 -5.72 -12.57
CA LYS A 36 5.23 -6.04 -11.82
C LYS A 36 5.05 -5.49 -10.41
N ARG A 37 5.01 -6.38 -9.40
CA ARG A 37 4.88 -5.96 -8.01
C ARG A 37 6.04 -5.06 -7.65
N VAL A 38 5.77 -4.00 -6.89
CA VAL A 38 6.77 -3.03 -6.46
C VAL A 38 7.69 -3.67 -5.42
N PRO A 39 9.01 -3.75 -5.64
CA PRO A 39 9.94 -4.27 -4.66
C PRO A 39 10.01 -3.34 -3.45
N VAL A 40 9.75 -3.88 -2.26
CA VAL A 40 9.82 -3.14 -0.99
C VAL A 40 10.71 -3.88 0.00
N ALA A 41 11.39 -3.13 0.86
CA ALA A 41 12.08 -3.70 2.00
C ALA A 41 11.34 -3.34 3.29
N VAL A 42 11.02 -4.35 4.09
CA VAL A 42 10.51 -4.15 5.45
C VAL A 42 11.57 -4.72 6.39
N VAL A 43 12.38 -3.83 6.94
CA VAL A 43 13.50 -4.21 7.81
C VAL A 43 12.98 -4.70 9.16
N PRO A 44 13.55 -5.74 9.75
CA PRO A 44 13.23 -6.13 11.13
C PRO A 44 13.31 -4.93 12.07
N PHE A 45 12.28 -4.70 12.87
CA PHE A 45 12.23 -3.55 13.76
C PHE A 45 13.23 -3.72 14.91
N GLY A 46 13.94 -2.63 15.24
CA GLY A 46 14.78 -2.59 16.41
C GLY A 46 13.97 -2.82 17.68
N TRP A 47 14.50 -3.59 18.61
CA TRP A 47 13.88 -3.82 19.90
C TRP A 47 14.62 -3.06 21.00
N GLU A 48 13.89 -2.25 21.76
CA GLU A 48 14.38 -1.49 22.92
C GLU A 48 13.52 -1.85 24.14
N GLY A 49 13.94 -2.87 24.86
CA GLY A 49 13.24 -3.34 26.07
C GLY A 49 13.95 -4.51 26.73
N THR A 50 13.32 -5.09 27.74
CA THR A 50 13.88 -6.21 28.49
C THR A 50 13.46 -7.56 27.90
N GLY A 51 14.39 -8.52 27.83
CA GLY A 51 14.13 -9.84 27.26
C GLY A 51 13.92 -9.84 25.73
N PRO A 52 13.35 -10.91 25.18
CA PRO A 52 13.07 -10.99 23.74
C PRO A 52 11.94 -10.06 23.32
N ALA A 53 11.97 -9.62 22.06
CA ALA A 53 10.88 -8.82 21.49
C ALA A 53 9.54 -9.58 21.61
N PRO A 54 8.49 -8.94 22.13
CA PRO A 54 7.21 -9.61 22.38
C PRO A 54 6.41 -9.91 21.10
N PHE A 55 6.76 -9.27 19.98
CA PHE A 55 6.05 -9.37 18.74
C PHE A 55 6.89 -8.90 17.54
N ASP A 56 6.76 -9.56 16.41
CA ASP A 56 7.40 -9.15 15.16
C ASP A 56 6.45 -8.29 14.33
N VAL A 57 6.58 -6.97 14.50
CA VAL A 57 5.79 -5.96 13.78
C VAL A 57 6.12 -5.95 12.29
N ALA A 58 7.42 -6.07 11.95
CA ALA A 58 7.90 -6.03 10.57
C ALA A 58 7.35 -7.19 9.75
N ALA A 59 7.33 -8.41 10.32
CA ALA A 59 6.78 -9.58 9.63
C ALA A 59 5.30 -9.42 9.28
N VAL A 60 4.49 -8.80 10.15
CA VAL A 60 3.07 -8.55 9.86
C VAL A 60 2.93 -7.51 8.75
N ILE A 61 3.69 -6.41 8.79
CA ILE A 61 3.67 -5.38 7.74
C ILE A 61 4.06 -5.99 6.39
N ALA A 62 5.15 -6.76 6.33
CA ALA A 62 5.60 -7.41 5.11
C ALA A 62 4.53 -8.35 4.54
N ALA A 63 3.92 -9.20 5.38
CA ALA A 63 2.88 -10.12 4.98
C ALA A 63 1.61 -9.42 4.46
N ASP A 64 1.22 -8.27 5.04
CA ASP A 64 0.09 -7.48 4.59
C ASP A 64 0.36 -6.85 3.22
N LEU A 65 1.53 -6.23 3.05
CA LEU A 65 1.94 -5.64 1.78
C LEU A 65 2.02 -6.70 0.67
N GLU A 66 2.60 -7.87 0.94
CA GLU A 66 2.66 -8.98 0.00
C GLU A 66 1.26 -9.48 -0.40
N ARG A 67 0.37 -9.66 0.59
CA ARG A 67 -1.00 -10.14 0.41
C ARG A 67 -1.85 -9.19 -0.42
N SER A 68 -1.51 -7.90 -0.45
CA SER A 68 -2.16 -6.91 -1.32
C SER A 68 -1.97 -7.21 -2.82
N GLY A 69 -0.99 -8.04 -3.19
CA GLY A 69 -0.61 -8.36 -4.56
C GLY A 69 0.10 -7.22 -5.31
N ARG A 70 0.26 -6.05 -4.69
CA ARG A 70 0.92 -4.88 -5.31
C ARG A 70 2.40 -4.78 -5.00
N PHE A 71 2.84 -5.35 -3.89
CA PHE A 71 4.20 -5.26 -3.39
C PHE A 71 4.87 -6.63 -3.35
N ALA A 72 6.19 -6.61 -3.47
CA ALA A 72 7.06 -7.76 -3.34
C ALA A 72 8.12 -7.46 -2.26
N PRO A 73 7.86 -7.81 -0.98
CA PRO A 73 8.88 -7.67 0.05
C PRO A 73 10.09 -8.54 -0.27
N ILE A 74 11.30 -7.95 -0.18
CA ILE A 74 12.54 -8.73 -0.34
C ILE A 74 12.79 -9.57 0.92
N ALA A 75 13.49 -10.69 0.75
CA ALA A 75 13.83 -11.54 1.89
C ALA A 75 14.81 -10.84 2.84
N ILE A 76 14.68 -11.08 4.15
CA ILE A 76 15.54 -10.46 5.16
C ILE A 76 17.02 -10.83 4.96
N ASP A 77 17.29 -12.03 4.45
CA ASP A 77 18.63 -12.53 4.19
C ASP A 77 19.30 -11.83 3.00
N ASP A 78 18.52 -11.24 2.08
CA ASP A 78 19.01 -10.48 0.94
C ASP A 78 19.32 -9.01 1.30
N MET A 79 18.96 -8.55 2.51
CA MET A 79 19.18 -7.18 2.95
C MET A 79 20.65 -6.95 3.32
N LEU A 80 21.31 -5.98 2.67
CA LEU A 80 22.71 -5.61 2.92
C LEU A 80 22.89 -4.92 4.28
N GLN A 81 21.86 -4.23 4.76
CA GLN A 81 21.84 -3.54 6.04
C GLN A 81 20.48 -3.70 6.73
N LYS A 82 20.44 -3.46 8.04
CA LYS A 82 19.21 -3.52 8.84
C LYS A 82 19.08 -2.27 9.74
N PRO A 83 18.93 -1.06 9.13
CA PRO A 83 18.82 0.18 9.88
C PRO A 83 17.50 0.23 10.65
N THR A 84 17.52 0.83 11.83
CA THR A 84 16.33 1.04 12.67
C THR A 84 15.99 2.52 12.83
N THR A 85 16.87 3.41 12.37
CA THR A 85 16.67 4.86 12.35
C THR A 85 16.98 5.41 10.96
N GLY A 86 16.34 6.53 10.58
CA GLY A 86 16.53 7.13 9.25
C GLY A 86 17.96 7.63 8.99
N VAL A 87 18.69 7.99 10.05
CA VAL A 87 20.09 8.47 9.93
C VAL A 87 21.08 7.35 9.59
N ASP A 88 20.70 6.10 9.83
CA ASP A 88 21.53 4.92 9.57
C ASP A 88 21.28 4.31 8.18
N VAL A 89 20.36 4.90 7.39
CA VAL A 89 20.00 4.37 6.08
C VAL A 89 21.02 4.78 5.05
N ASP A 90 21.71 3.81 4.45
CA ASP A 90 22.45 3.99 3.21
C ASP A 90 21.53 3.65 2.02
N PHE A 91 21.04 4.66 1.32
CA PHE A 91 20.11 4.48 0.20
C PHE A 91 20.73 3.79 -1.00
N ASP A 92 22.05 3.86 -1.18
CA ASP A 92 22.75 3.25 -2.31
C ASP A 92 22.68 1.72 -2.23
N ASP A 93 22.80 1.15 -1.05
CA ASP A 93 22.62 -0.30 -0.83
C ASP A 93 21.23 -0.78 -1.26
N TRP A 94 20.19 -0.01 -0.95
CA TRP A 94 18.82 -0.34 -1.33
C TRP A 94 18.55 -0.18 -2.83
N ARG A 95 19.22 0.78 -3.48
CA ARG A 95 19.16 0.94 -4.94
C ARG A 95 19.80 -0.21 -5.68
N ILE A 96 20.93 -0.75 -5.17
CA ILE A 96 21.57 -1.96 -5.71
C ILE A 96 20.61 -3.15 -5.69
N LEU A 97 19.79 -3.28 -4.65
CA LEU A 97 18.76 -4.31 -4.50
C LEU A 97 17.49 -4.03 -5.33
N ALA A 98 17.45 -2.93 -6.08
CA ALA A 98 16.28 -2.45 -6.82
C ALA A 98 15.02 -2.28 -5.96
N VAL A 99 15.17 -1.95 -4.69
CA VAL A 99 14.09 -1.63 -3.76
C VAL A 99 13.59 -0.21 -4.04
N GLU A 100 12.27 -0.06 -4.17
CA GLU A 100 11.64 1.25 -4.41
C GLU A 100 11.21 1.95 -3.12
N ALA A 101 10.73 1.17 -2.15
CA ALA A 101 10.28 1.68 -0.86
C ALA A 101 10.92 0.91 0.29
N LEU A 102 11.36 1.64 1.32
CA LEU A 102 12.01 1.10 2.51
C LEU A 102 11.20 1.43 3.75
N VAL A 103 10.85 0.40 4.51
CA VAL A 103 10.21 0.52 5.83
C VAL A 103 11.21 0.10 6.90
N ILE A 104 11.46 0.99 7.83
CA ILE A 104 12.27 0.73 9.02
C ILE A 104 11.48 1.07 10.27
N GLY A 105 11.87 0.58 11.44
CA GLY A 105 11.16 0.93 12.65
C GLY A 105 11.79 0.41 13.93
N ARG A 106 11.13 0.76 15.02
CA ARG A 106 11.49 0.35 16.37
C ARG A 106 10.27 0.00 17.20
N LEU A 107 10.46 -0.98 18.06
CA LEU A 107 9.54 -1.33 19.12
C LEU A 107 10.22 -1.03 20.45
N THR A 108 9.68 -0.08 21.22
CA THR A 108 10.25 0.34 22.50
C THR A 108 9.29 -0.02 23.63
N GLN A 109 9.79 -0.65 24.68
CA GLN A 109 9.03 -0.84 25.91
C GLN A 109 9.14 0.41 26.77
N THR A 110 8.01 1.08 27.04
CA THR A 110 7.96 2.30 27.84
C THR A 110 7.53 2.07 29.29
N ALA A 111 6.79 1.00 29.54
CA ALA A 111 6.42 0.54 30.87
C ALA A 111 6.00 -0.93 30.78
N ASP A 112 5.60 -1.52 31.91
CA ASP A 112 5.11 -2.89 31.93
C ASP A 112 3.87 -3.02 31.04
N ASN A 113 3.92 -3.94 30.05
CA ASN A 113 2.89 -4.14 29.02
C ASN A 113 2.50 -2.89 28.20
N VAL A 114 3.35 -1.83 28.21
CA VAL A 114 3.15 -0.62 27.42
C VAL A 114 4.30 -0.45 26.44
N TYR A 115 3.98 -0.34 25.17
CA TYR A 115 4.96 -0.31 24.08
C TYR A 115 4.68 0.87 23.15
N SER A 116 5.73 1.31 22.47
CA SER A 116 5.66 2.29 21.39
C SER A 116 6.14 1.62 20.12
N VAL A 117 5.27 1.54 19.12
CA VAL A 117 5.62 1.12 17.76
C VAL A 117 5.90 2.36 16.95
N GLN A 118 7.12 2.49 16.44
CA GLN A 118 7.51 3.59 15.54
C GLN A 118 7.96 3.00 14.22
N PHE A 119 7.49 3.60 13.10
CA PHE A 119 7.97 3.25 11.78
C PHE A 119 8.24 4.50 10.93
N GLN A 120 9.08 4.35 9.93
CA GLN A 120 9.38 5.33 8.90
C GLN A 120 9.35 4.63 7.55
N LEU A 121 8.78 5.29 6.55
CA LEU A 121 8.74 4.86 5.16
C LEU A 121 9.54 5.85 4.34
N PHE A 122 10.40 5.35 3.46
CA PHE A 122 11.23 6.13 2.56
C PHE A 122 11.01 5.75 1.10
N ASP A 123 11.09 6.75 0.21
CA ASP A 123 11.35 6.55 -1.21
C ASP A 123 12.86 6.39 -1.39
N VAL A 124 13.29 5.22 -1.86
CA VAL A 124 14.72 4.88 -1.96
C VAL A 124 15.40 5.70 -3.04
N TYR A 125 14.73 5.92 -4.17
CA TYR A 125 15.35 6.65 -5.30
C TYR A 125 15.48 8.14 -5.03
N ARG A 126 14.53 8.72 -4.29
CA ARG A 126 14.56 10.13 -3.89
C ARG A 126 15.33 10.38 -2.60
N SER A 127 15.60 9.33 -1.82
CA SER A 127 16.14 9.41 -0.46
C SER A 127 15.26 10.26 0.49
N ASP A 128 13.95 10.29 0.24
CA ASP A 128 13.00 11.11 0.97
C ASP A 128 12.18 10.26 1.94
N GLN A 129 11.97 10.78 3.15
CA GLN A 129 11.01 10.19 4.07
C GLN A 129 9.58 10.57 3.66
N LEU A 130 8.77 9.56 3.30
CA LEU A 130 7.40 9.74 2.86
C LEU A 130 6.41 9.85 4.04
N VAL A 131 6.62 9.05 5.09
CA VAL A 131 5.84 9.07 6.32
C VAL A 131 6.67 8.57 7.49
N GLY A 132 6.40 9.10 8.67
CA GLY A 132 6.90 8.61 9.94
C GLY A 132 5.79 8.70 10.98
N TYR A 133 5.58 7.63 11.72
CA TYR A 133 4.52 7.58 12.71
C TYR A 133 4.95 6.81 13.96
N ARG A 134 4.38 7.21 15.09
CA ARG A 134 4.54 6.53 16.37
C ARG A 134 3.17 6.28 16.98
N MET A 135 2.91 5.07 17.41
CA MET A 135 1.65 4.68 18.04
C MET A 135 1.88 3.88 19.31
N PRO A 136 1.05 4.08 20.34
CA PRO A 136 1.10 3.25 21.54
C PRO A 136 0.48 1.88 21.24
N ALA A 137 0.99 0.85 21.92
CA ALA A 137 0.45 -0.50 21.85
C ALA A 137 0.62 -1.20 23.20
N SER A 138 -0.21 -2.18 23.46
CA SER A 138 -0.01 -3.21 24.47
C SER A 138 0.32 -4.53 23.78
N ARG A 139 0.73 -5.53 24.54
CA ARG A 139 0.97 -6.88 23.97
C ARG A 139 -0.24 -7.39 23.18
N GLY A 140 -1.47 -7.16 23.65
CA GLY A 140 -2.70 -7.59 22.97
C GLY A 140 -3.09 -6.76 21.75
N THR A 141 -2.58 -5.53 21.60
CA THR A 141 -2.94 -4.62 20.48
C THR A 141 -1.80 -4.44 19.47
N MET A 142 -0.63 -5.05 19.66
CA MET A 142 0.50 -4.91 18.74
C MET A 142 0.21 -5.35 17.32
N ARG A 143 -0.50 -6.47 17.14
CA ARG A 143 -0.93 -6.91 15.81
C ARG A 143 -1.78 -5.86 15.12
N GLY A 144 -2.75 -5.27 15.83
CA GLY A 144 -3.57 -4.18 15.29
C GLY A 144 -2.75 -2.91 14.97
N ALA A 145 -1.70 -2.62 15.74
CA ALA A 145 -0.77 -1.54 15.43
C ALA A 145 0.04 -1.84 14.15
N ALA A 146 0.49 -3.08 13.96
CA ALA A 146 1.19 -3.51 12.75
C ALA A 146 0.30 -3.38 11.51
N HIS A 147 -0.95 -3.85 11.56
CA HIS A 147 -1.91 -3.70 10.45
C HIS A 147 -2.18 -2.22 10.13
N ARG A 148 -2.34 -1.35 11.14
CA ARG A 148 -2.49 0.10 10.91
C ARG A 148 -1.26 0.72 10.26
N ALA A 149 -0.06 0.29 10.64
CA ALA A 149 1.17 0.73 9.98
C ALA A 149 1.17 0.29 8.51
N ALA A 150 0.79 -0.96 8.22
CA ALA A 150 0.66 -1.47 6.86
C ALA A 150 -0.39 -0.68 6.04
N ASP A 151 -1.56 -0.33 6.64
CA ASP A 151 -2.58 0.50 6.00
C ASP A 151 -2.03 1.88 5.61
N MET A 152 -1.31 2.55 6.52
CA MET A 152 -0.71 3.87 6.27
C MET A 152 0.38 3.80 5.18
N ILE A 153 1.20 2.75 5.19
CA ILE A 153 2.24 2.52 4.17
C ILE A 153 1.59 2.28 2.81
N TYR A 154 0.59 1.40 2.77
CA TYR A 154 -0.14 1.07 1.54
C TYR A 154 -0.81 2.30 0.93
N GLU A 155 -1.52 3.08 1.75
CA GLU A 155 -2.17 4.31 1.32
C GLU A 155 -1.15 5.33 0.79
N LYS A 156 -0.02 5.50 1.49
CA LYS A 156 1.02 6.44 1.07
C LYS A 156 1.64 6.08 -0.29
N LEU A 157 1.82 4.78 -0.55
CA LEU A 157 2.44 4.28 -1.78
C LEU A 157 1.46 4.18 -2.96
N THR A 158 0.17 3.99 -2.69
CA THR A 158 -0.84 3.71 -3.74
C THR A 158 -1.88 4.80 -3.92
N GLY A 159 -2.03 5.70 -2.94
CA GLY A 159 -3.13 6.67 -2.87
C GLY A 159 -4.49 6.03 -2.51
N ILE A 160 -4.53 4.74 -2.20
CA ILE A 160 -5.76 4.00 -1.88
C ILE A 160 -5.71 3.62 -0.40
N PRO A 161 -6.77 3.85 0.40
CA PRO A 161 -6.82 3.45 1.79
C PRO A 161 -6.54 1.95 1.98
N GLY A 162 -5.66 1.60 2.92
CA GLY A 162 -5.42 0.22 3.33
C GLY A 162 -6.61 -0.34 4.12
N VAL A 163 -6.76 -1.65 4.10
CA VAL A 163 -7.87 -2.36 4.78
C VAL A 163 -7.36 -3.57 5.60
N PHE A 164 -6.07 -3.63 5.91
CA PHE A 164 -5.48 -4.77 6.63
C PHE A 164 -5.93 -4.85 8.10
N GLY A 165 -6.23 -3.68 8.69
CA GLY A 165 -6.74 -3.57 10.07
C GLY A 165 -8.24 -3.82 10.21
N THR A 166 -8.96 -4.17 9.14
CA THR A 166 -10.41 -4.38 9.20
C THR A 166 -10.76 -5.67 9.94
N GLN A 167 -11.80 -5.60 10.78
CA GLN A 167 -12.38 -6.76 11.46
C GLN A 167 -13.76 -7.05 10.87
N VAL A 168 -13.98 -8.30 10.44
CA VAL A 168 -15.31 -8.76 10.02
C VAL A 168 -16.02 -9.34 11.22
N THR A 169 -17.11 -8.69 11.66
CA THR A 169 -17.99 -9.21 12.69
C THR A 169 -19.16 -9.92 12.01
N TYR A 170 -19.37 -11.20 12.31
CA TYR A 170 -20.54 -11.94 11.87
C TYR A 170 -21.37 -12.39 13.08
N VAL A 171 -22.67 -12.34 12.94
CA VAL A 171 -23.62 -12.85 13.93
C VAL A 171 -24.08 -14.21 13.45
N ASN A 172 -23.78 -15.25 14.22
CA ASN A 172 -24.33 -16.59 13.96
C ASN A 172 -25.63 -16.75 14.76
N ALA A 173 -26.78 -16.73 14.08
CA ALA A 173 -28.05 -17.02 14.68
C ALA A 173 -28.26 -18.54 14.71
N VAL A 174 -28.06 -19.17 15.84
CA VAL A 174 -28.46 -20.56 16.07
C VAL A 174 -29.95 -20.57 16.32
N GLY A 175 -30.75 -20.95 15.31
CA GLY A 175 -32.19 -21.17 15.49
C GLY A 175 -32.41 -22.42 16.35
N GLU A 176 -33.07 -22.28 17.50
CA GLU A 176 -33.64 -23.41 18.17
C GLU A 176 -34.75 -23.99 17.27
N GLY A 177 -34.48 -25.14 16.67
CA GLY A 177 -35.51 -25.93 16.00
C GLY A 177 -36.52 -26.38 17.04
N LYS A 178 -37.73 -25.81 17.00
CA LYS A 178 -38.86 -26.40 17.70
C LYS A 178 -39.15 -27.77 17.06
N GLY A 179 -38.87 -28.83 17.81
CA GLY A 179 -39.39 -30.16 17.55
C GLY A 179 -40.90 -30.26 17.78
#